data_4004293c54f4f28ba1fa52f6f6a8e552
#
_entry.id   4004293c54f4f28ba1fa52f6f6a8e552
#
_cell.length_a   1.000
_cell.length_b   1.000
_cell.length_c   1.000
_cell.angle_alpha   90.00
_cell.angle_beta   90.00
_cell.angle_gamma   90.00
#
_symmetry.space_group_name_H-M   'P 1'
#
loop_
_entity.id
_entity.type
_entity.pdbx_description
1 polymer ?
#
loop_
_entity_poly.entity_id
_entity_poly.type
_entity_poly.pdbx_seq_one_letter_code
_entity_poly.pdbx_strand_id
1 'polypeptide(L)'
;MAELLKTLLEPLEEINAYKTVAEDIEREKFPVHISGCIDTQKCHLIYGLSHSEHWRVIIASNEIKAREIYDDYKLFDRDVLFYPAKDIIFFGADIQGSAISTERLKVVDAMLKNDSGTIVTTIDAGLDCIMDSQASKSSRFVIGETDIVNMDNLEKKLVDMGYERQTQVEKPGDFSVRGGITDIFPITMDCPVRIEFFDNEVDTIRAFDVQSQRSIERMDKVEVTPAAEMTLSDEQLKAALKKIEKEYQKMLGKFRKEKNHDAINRLTDTVEQIKVNFDMYHGRMGLESFTKYFDISTSSFFDLFDDKDTIFFVDEPIHCIEKLGSVESEFRESMQGRLEKGYILPGQADVIYSSSYVMARLEQKRTVYLSLLDMLPKEIKVKDEANIAVQSLPSYNQHIEMLIEDIKKWRSEKFRVLILSGSKIRAERLAKDLNEYEIPAFYRESLGDELKSGEVMGLADNGAITMDAAKNLCDTDSNFEMDSTPSHMTEYIMFNDK
;
A
#
# COMPACT_ATOMS: atom_id res chain seq x y z
N MET A 1 5.99 0.03 -23.85
CA MET A 1 6.27 -0.85 -22.70
C MET A 1 7.39 -1.85 -23.00
N ALA A 2 7.38 -2.63 -24.07
CA ALA A 2 8.46 -3.60 -24.38
C ALA A 2 9.86 -2.98 -24.62
N GLU A 3 9.95 -1.76 -25.11
CA GLU A 3 11.23 -1.07 -25.38
C GLU A 3 11.87 -0.46 -24.12
N LEU A 4 11.05 0.00 -23.15
CA LEU A 4 11.52 0.47 -21.84
C LEU A 4 12.18 -0.67 -21.07
N LEU A 5 11.58 -1.85 -21.13
CA LEU A 5 12.07 -3.08 -20.51
C LEU A 5 13.50 -3.40 -20.92
N LYS A 6 13.86 -3.29 -22.19
CA LYS A 6 15.15 -3.76 -22.69
C LYS A 6 16.33 -3.01 -22.04
N THR A 7 16.30 -1.68 -22.00
CA THR A 7 17.40 -0.87 -21.44
C THR A 7 17.57 -1.08 -19.92
N LEU A 8 16.49 -1.37 -19.21
CA LEU A 8 16.56 -1.65 -17.77
C LEU A 8 16.96 -3.10 -17.47
N LEU A 9 16.58 -4.06 -18.30
CA LEU A 9 16.80 -5.48 -18.04
C LEU A 9 18.14 -5.99 -18.57
N GLU A 10 18.57 -5.55 -19.76
CA GLU A 10 19.85 -6.00 -20.35
C GLU A 10 21.05 -5.90 -19.39
N PRO A 11 21.25 -4.80 -18.65
CA PRO A 11 22.36 -4.72 -17.71
C PRO A 11 22.28 -5.72 -16.55
N LEU A 12 21.09 -6.07 -16.11
CA LEU A 12 20.89 -7.09 -15.08
C LEU A 12 21.28 -8.47 -15.60
N GLU A 13 20.98 -8.74 -16.86
CA GLU A 13 21.36 -10.01 -17.51
C GLU A 13 22.89 -10.19 -17.66
N GLU A 14 23.68 -9.16 -17.50
CA GLU A 14 25.15 -9.28 -17.48
C GLU A 14 25.66 -9.76 -16.11
N ILE A 15 24.84 -9.68 -15.05
CA ILE A 15 25.19 -10.07 -13.68
C ILE A 15 24.93 -11.56 -13.49
N ASN A 16 25.98 -12.36 -13.27
CA ASN A 16 25.83 -13.81 -13.09
C ASN A 16 24.92 -14.18 -11.92
N ALA A 17 25.01 -13.46 -10.80
CA ALA A 17 24.15 -13.67 -9.64
C ALA A 17 22.67 -13.45 -9.98
N TYR A 18 22.35 -12.41 -10.77
CA TYR A 18 21.01 -12.17 -11.25
C TYR A 18 20.49 -13.33 -12.12
N LYS A 19 21.29 -13.80 -13.08
CA LYS A 19 20.91 -14.96 -13.92
C LYS A 19 20.60 -16.20 -13.09
N THR A 20 21.43 -16.49 -12.09
CA THR A 20 21.22 -17.65 -11.20
C THR A 20 19.86 -17.53 -10.49
N VAL A 21 19.56 -16.36 -9.92
CA VAL A 21 18.29 -16.15 -9.23
C VAL A 21 17.10 -16.19 -10.19
N ALA A 22 17.22 -15.59 -11.37
CA ALA A 22 16.17 -15.65 -12.39
C ALA A 22 15.86 -17.12 -12.80
N GLU A 23 16.90 -17.95 -13.00
CA GLU A 23 16.73 -19.39 -13.25
C GLU A 23 16.09 -20.13 -12.06
N ASP A 24 16.41 -19.77 -10.82
CA ASP A 24 15.81 -20.36 -9.63
C ASP A 24 14.32 -20.01 -9.52
N ILE A 25 13.94 -18.77 -9.85
CA ILE A 25 12.55 -18.33 -9.92
C ILE A 25 11.78 -19.12 -10.98
N GLU A 26 12.34 -19.26 -12.20
CA GLU A 26 11.72 -20.06 -13.27
C GLU A 26 11.55 -21.53 -12.90
N ARG A 27 12.47 -22.09 -12.08
CA ARG A 27 12.42 -23.47 -11.60
C ARG A 27 11.63 -23.66 -10.31
N GLU A 28 10.91 -22.62 -9.86
CA GLU A 28 10.14 -22.64 -8.60
C GLU A 28 10.98 -23.04 -7.37
N LYS A 29 12.23 -22.59 -7.30
CA LYS A 29 13.17 -22.92 -6.24
C LYS A 29 13.16 -21.80 -5.20
N PHE A 30 12.20 -21.81 -4.31
CA PHE A 30 12.02 -20.83 -3.24
C PHE A 30 12.14 -21.44 -1.85
N PRO A 31 12.49 -20.67 -0.81
CA PRO A 31 12.93 -19.26 -0.84
C PRO A 31 14.38 -19.08 -1.34
N VAL A 32 14.69 -17.89 -1.86
CA VAL A 32 16.03 -17.49 -2.31
C VAL A 32 16.50 -16.28 -1.52
N HIS A 33 17.81 -16.15 -1.30
CA HIS A 33 18.43 -15.00 -0.66
C HIS A 33 19.40 -14.30 -1.62
N ILE A 34 19.28 -12.96 -1.69
CA ILE A 34 20.21 -12.11 -2.43
C ILE A 34 20.83 -11.12 -1.45
N SER A 35 22.14 -11.23 -1.25
CA SER A 35 22.92 -10.32 -0.41
C SER A 35 23.70 -9.30 -1.24
N GLY A 36 24.19 -8.24 -0.59
CA GLY A 36 24.92 -7.15 -1.23
C GLY A 36 24.04 -6.09 -1.90
N CYS A 37 22.73 -6.19 -1.74
CA CYS A 37 21.76 -5.27 -2.33
C CYS A 37 21.70 -3.96 -1.53
N ILE A 38 21.62 -2.82 -2.23
CA ILE A 38 21.46 -1.49 -1.63
C ILE A 38 20.19 -0.82 -2.16
N ASP A 39 19.54 -0.09 -1.30
CA ASP A 39 18.41 0.83 -1.52
C ASP A 39 17.68 0.72 -2.89
N THR A 40 17.78 1.73 -3.75
CA THR A 40 17.08 1.78 -5.04
C THR A 40 17.52 0.68 -6.02
N GLN A 41 18.73 0.14 -5.87
CA GLN A 41 19.15 -1.01 -6.67
C GLN A 41 18.28 -2.25 -6.35
N LYS A 42 17.76 -2.38 -5.11
CA LYS A 42 16.79 -3.43 -4.79
C LYS A 42 15.53 -3.28 -5.64
N CYS A 43 15.02 -2.06 -5.83
CA CYS A 43 13.85 -1.81 -6.69
C CYS A 43 14.11 -2.26 -8.14
N HIS A 44 15.28 -2.01 -8.67
CA HIS A 44 15.66 -2.45 -10.00
C HIS A 44 15.75 -4.00 -10.11
N LEU A 45 16.34 -4.65 -9.10
CA LEU A 45 16.37 -6.12 -9.03
C LEU A 45 14.97 -6.74 -8.94
N ILE A 46 14.14 -6.21 -8.05
CA ILE A 46 12.75 -6.64 -7.89
C ILE A 46 12.00 -6.55 -9.21
N TYR A 47 12.11 -5.39 -9.89
CA TYR A 47 11.48 -5.20 -11.18
C TYR A 47 12.01 -6.20 -12.22
N GLY A 48 13.33 -6.36 -12.33
CA GLY A 48 13.95 -7.29 -13.26
C GLY A 48 13.52 -8.74 -13.06
N LEU A 49 13.48 -9.20 -11.79
CA LEU A 49 13.14 -10.57 -11.43
C LEU A 49 11.63 -10.88 -11.51
N SER A 50 10.77 -9.87 -11.52
CA SER A 50 9.34 -10.08 -11.33
C SER A 50 8.42 -9.31 -12.30
N HIS A 51 8.95 -8.61 -13.29
CA HIS A 51 8.13 -7.81 -14.22
C HIS A 51 7.08 -8.60 -15.00
N SER A 52 7.26 -9.90 -15.15
CA SER A 52 6.31 -10.82 -15.80
C SER A 52 5.32 -11.48 -14.84
N GLU A 53 5.49 -11.30 -13.52
CA GLU A 53 4.60 -11.88 -12.52
C GLU A 53 3.29 -11.11 -12.42
N HIS A 54 2.23 -11.80 -12.04
CA HIS A 54 0.91 -11.18 -11.89
C HIS A 54 0.88 -10.20 -10.71
N TRP A 55 1.30 -10.67 -9.52
CA TRP A 55 1.45 -9.84 -8.34
C TRP A 55 2.86 -9.87 -7.78
N ARG A 56 3.33 -8.71 -7.34
CA ARG A 56 4.58 -8.52 -6.59
C ARG A 56 4.26 -7.90 -5.25
N VAL A 57 4.72 -8.51 -4.17
CA VAL A 57 4.53 -7.97 -2.82
C VAL A 57 5.90 -7.65 -2.23
N ILE A 58 6.17 -6.38 -1.97
CA ILE A 58 7.41 -5.90 -1.39
C ILE A 58 7.16 -5.57 0.08
N ILE A 59 7.91 -6.22 0.95
CA ILE A 59 7.71 -6.16 2.40
C ILE A 59 8.91 -5.48 3.05
N ALA A 60 8.67 -4.34 3.70
CA ALA A 60 9.67 -3.61 4.47
C ALA A 60 9.46 -3.78 5.98
N SER A 61 10.47 -3.44 6.76
CA SER A 61 10.42 -3.55 8.22
C SER A 61 9.58 -2.49 8.91
N ASN A 62 9.40 -1.32 8.28
CA ASN A 62 8.64 -0.19 8.86
C ASN A 62 8.05 0.69 7.75
N GLU A 63 7.11 1.56 8.15
CA GLU A 63 6.37 2.40 7.20
C GLU A 63 7.26 3.40 6.45
N ILE A 64 8.26 3.99 7.11
CA ILE A 64 9.17 4.95 6.47
C ILE A 64 9.88 4.26 5.31
N LYS A 65 10.47 3.09 5.56
CA LYS A 65 11.17 2.32 4.52
C LYS A 65 10.22 1.82 3.42
N ALA A 66 9.03 1.40 3.81
CA ALA A 66 8.00 1.00 2.85
C ALA A 66 7.58 2.16 1.93
N ARG A 67 7.43 3.39 2.46
CA ARG A 67 7.12 4.58 1.66
C ARG A 67 8.28 4.96 0.73
N GLU A 68 9.52 4.88 1.20
CA GLU A 68 10.70 5.07 0.35
C GLU A 68 10.69 4.10 -0.83
N ILE A 69 10.55 2.79 -0.55
CA ILE A 69 10.47 1.77 -1.61
C ILE A 69 9.29 2.02 -2.55
N TYR A 70 8.13 2.39 -2.03
CA TYR A 70 6.94 2.70 -2.82
C TYR A 70 7.18 3.84 -3.80
N ASP A 71 7.82 4.92 -3.35
CA ASP A 71 8.12 6.07 -4.20
C ASP A 71 9.21 5.76 -5.22
N ASP A 72 10.26 5.03 -4.82
CA ASP A 72 11.33 4.61 -5.72
C ASP A 72 10.84 3.61 -6.77
N TYR A 73 10.01 2.65 -6.37
CA TYR A 73 9.51 1.61 -7.27
C TYR A 73 8.57 2.15 -8.36
N LYS A 74 7.90 3.27 -8.13
CA LYS A 74 7.10 3.97 -9.15
C LYS A 74 7.90 4.39 -10.38
N LEU A 75 9.22 4.51 -10.27
CA LEU A 75 10.08 4.78 -11.41
C LEU A 75 10.11 3.61 -12.40
N PHE A 76 9.83 2.40 -11.94
CA PHE A 76 9.85 1.16 -12.72
C PHE A 76 8.47 0.68 -13.12
N ASP A 77 7.49 0.80 -12.21
CA ASP A 77 6.13 0.32 -12.38
C ASP A 77 5.15 1.41 -11.94
N ARG A 78 4.12 1.67 -12.73
CA ARG A 78 3.09 2.68 -12.41
C ARG A 78 1.98 2.14 -11.55
N ASP A 79 1.73 0.85 -11.65
CA ASP A 79 0.64 0.17 -10.98
C ASP A 79 1.09 -0.32 -9.59
N VAL A 80 1.68 0.62 -8.81
CA VAL A 80 2.14 0.39 -7.45
C VAL A 80 1.07 0.84 -6.46
N LEU A 81 0.70 -0.07 -5.58
CA LEU A 81 -0.23 0.18 -4.49
C LEU A 81 0.48 0.11 -3.14
N PHE A 82 0.03 0.91 -2.20
CA PHE A 82 0.54 0.88 -0.83
C PHE A 82 -0.47 0.26 0.11
N TYR A 83 -0.05 -0.74 0.89
CA TYR A 83 -0.87 -1.38 1.90
C TYR A 83 -0.28 -1.15 3.29
N PRO A 84 -0.75 -0.14 4.04
CA PRO A 84 -0.24 0.16 5.38
C PRO A 84 -0.70 -0.87 6.41
N ALA A 85 0.15 -1.20 7.39
CA ALA A 85 -0.27 -1.91 8.59
C ALA A 85 -1.18 -1.01 9.44
N LYS A 86 -2.08 -1.62 10.21
CA LYS A 86 -2.87 -0.92 11.21
C LYS A 86 -2.05 -0.68 12.47
N ASP A 87 -2.29 0.45 13.13
CA ASP A 87 -1.79 0.62 14.49
C ASP A 87 -2.65 -0.19 15.45
N ILE A 88 -2.20 -1.41 15.73
CA ILE A 88 -2.94 -2.40 16.51
C ILE A 88 -3.06 -2.00 17.99
N ILE A 89 -2.21 -1.11 18.49
CA ILE A 89 -2.15 -0.73 19.91
C ILE A 89 -3.21 0.34 20.25
N PHE A 90 -3.60 1.16 19.29
CA PHE A 90 -4.50 2.30 19.48
C PHE A 90 -5.93 2.08 18.93
N PHE A 91 -6.52 0.91 19.15
CA PHE A 91 -7.91 0.59 18.76
C PHE A 91 -9.00 1.57 19.29
N GLY A 92 -8.67 2.70 19.77
CA GLY A 92 -9.64 3.69 20.27
C GLY A 92 -9.41 5.11 19.77
N ALA A 93 -8.48 5.35 18.85
CA ALA A 93 -8.18 6.68 18.34
C ALA A 93 -8.84 6.91 16.97
N ASP A 94 -9.98 7.56 16.98
CA ASP A 94 -10.85 7.85 15.81
C ASP A 94 -10.19 8.70 14.69
N ILE A 95 -8.94 9.13 14.82
CA ILE A 95 -8.39 10.19 13.96
C ILE A 95 -7.52 9.68 12.81
N GLN A 96 -6.95 8.49 12.90
CA GLN A 96 -6.08 7.93 11.83
C GLN A 96 -6.78 6.93 10.90
N GLY A 97 -7.97 6.46 11.24
CA GLY A 97 -8.60 5.32 10.60
C GLY A 97 -8.95 5.49 9.12
N SER A 98 -9.40 6.66 8.67
CA SER A 98 -10.01 6.77 7.34
C SER A 98 -9.01 6.72 6.18
N ALA A 99 -7.84 7.36 6.29
CA ALA A 99 -6.85 7.38 5.22
C ALA A 99 -6.17 6.00 5.06
N ILE A 100 -5.78 5.38 6.17
CA ILE A 100 -5.21 4.03 6.20
C ILE A 100 -6.19 3.01 5.62
N SER A 101 -7.46 3.07 6.04
CA SER A 101 -8.50 2.18 5.52
C SER A 101 -8.72 2.37 4.02
N THR A 102 -8.64 3.59 3.50
CA THR A 102 -8.80 3.87 2.07
C THR A 102 -7.69 3.24 1.22
N GLU A 103 -6.42 3.37 1.62
CA GLU A 103 -5.29 2.74 0.92
C GLU A 103 -5.43 1.21 0.91
N ARG A 104 -5.79 0.63 2.05
CA ARG A 104 -6.00 -0.83 2.18
C ARG A 104 -7.15 -1.32 1.32
N LEU A 105 -8.26 -0.60 1.28
CA LEU A 105 -9.43 -0.95 0.46
C LEU A 105 -9.12 -0.87 -1.03
N LYS A 106 -8.30 0.09 -1.48
CA LYS A 106 -7.83 0.15 -2.88
C LYS A 106 -7.07 -1.12 -3.27
N VAL A 107 -6.19 -1.62 -2.40
CA VAL A 107 -5.45 -2.88 -2.62
C VAL A 107 -6.41 -4.06 -2.70
N VAL A 108 -7.32 -4.20 -1.73
CA VAL A 108 -8.32 -5.29 -1.73
C VAL A 108 -9.20 -5.23 -2.98
N ASP A 109 -9.59 -4.04 -3.41
CA ASP A 109 -10.40 -3.85 -4.63
C ASP A 109 -9.65 -4.29 -5.89
N ALA A 110 -8.37 -3.90 -6.04
CA ALA A 110 -7.53 -4.31 -7.17
C ALA A 110 -7.37 -5.84 -7.21
N MET A 111 -7.12 -6.48 -6.05
CA MET A 111 -7.06 -7.94 -5.96
C MET A 111 -8.39 -8.61 -6.34
N LEU A 112 -9.53 -8.03 -5.94
CA LEU A 112 -10.85 -8.57 -6.27
C LEU A 112 -11.22 -8.43 -7.74
N LYS A 113 -10.68 -7.42 -8.42
CA LYS A 113 -10.80 -7.24 -9.88
C LYS A 113 -9.90 -8.19 -10.68
N ASN A 114 -9.01 -8.89 -9.99
CA ASN A 114 -7.96 -9.69 -10.61
C ASN A 114 -7.02 -8.85 -11.47
N ASP A 115 -6.80 -7.59 -11.04
CA ASP A 115 -5.78 -6.72 -11.63
C ASP A 115 -4.39 -7.30 -11.32
N SER A 116 -3.38 -6.83 -12.02
CA SER A 116 -1.98 -7.15 -11.76
C SER A 116 -1.25 -5.90 -11.27
N GLY A 117 -0.15 -6.07 -10.55
CA GLY A 117 0.64 -4.92 -10.10
C GLY A 117 1.60 -5.23 -8.97
N THR A 118 2.07 -4.16 -8.35
CA THR A 118 3.00 -4.23 -7.23
C THR A 118 2.35 -3.66 -5.97
N ILE A 119 2.48 -4.38 -4.86
CA ILE A 119 2.02 -3.92 -3.55
C ILE A 119 3.23 -3.76 -2.64
N VAL A 120 3.38 -2.57 -2.07
CA VAL A 120 4.39 -2.31 -1.05
C VAL A 120 3.71 -2.25 0.31
N THR A 121 4.25 -2.97 1.28
CA THR A 121 3.68 -3.10 2.62
C THR A 121 4.77 -3.25 3.68
N THR A 122 4.36 -3.32 4.94
CA THR A 122 5.24 -3.65 6.05
C THR A 122 4.97 -5.05 6.58
N ILE A 123 5.98 -5.64 7.24
CA ILE A 123 5.89 -7.01 7.75
C ILE A 123 4.76 -7.20 8.79
N ASP A 124 4.50 -6.18 9.58
CA ASP A 124 3.45 -6.18 10.62
C ASP A 124 2.03 -6.14 10.06
N ALA A 125 1.84 -5.77 8.78
CA ALA A 125 0.55 -5.95 8.09
C ALA A 125 0.11 -7.43 8.06
N GLY A 126 1.05 -8.37 8.12
CA GLY A 126 0.77 -9.80 8.22
C GLY A 126 0.15 -10.24 9.55
N LEU A 127 0.25 -9.41 10.61
CA LEU A 127 -0.38 -9.68 11.91
C LEU A 127 -1.88 -9.39 11.90
N ASP A 128 -2.35 -8.56 10.97
CA ASP A 128 -3.75 -8.14 10.91
C ASP A 128 -4.69 -9.29 10.59
N CYS A 129 -5.79 -9.37 11.33
CA CYS A 129 -6.93 -10.24 11.00
C CYS A 129 -7.82 -9.51 9.98
N ILE A 130 -7.79 -9.96 8.73
CA ILE A 130 -8.60 -9.42 7.64
C ILE A 130 -9.81 -10.33 7.42
N MET A 131 -10.98 -9.75 7.23
CA MET A 131 -12.18 -10.51 6.88
C MET A 131 -12.04 -11.11 5.47
N ASP A 132 -12.50 -12.36 5.30
CA ASP A 132 -12.42 -13.06 4.03
C ASP A 132 -13.11 -12.24 2.91
N SER A 133 -12.41 -12.08 1.80
CA SER A 133 -12.78 -11.21 0.68
C SER A 133 -14.07 -11.61 -0.06
N GLN A 134 -14.60 -12.82 0.20
CA GLN A 134 -15.84 -13.26 -0.45
C GLN A 134 -17.07 -12.43 -0.06
N ALA A 135 -17.12 -11.94 1.18
CA ALA A 135 -18.17 -11.03 1.61
C ALA A 135 -18.10 -9.66 0.91
N SER A 136 -16.89 -9.17 0.63
CA SER A 136 -16.67 -7.91 -0.10
C SER A 136 -17.06 -8.00 -1.57
N LYS A 137 -16.90 -9.17 -2.21
CA LYS A 137 -17.31 -9.38 -3.61
C LYS A 137 -18.82 -9.22 -3.82
N SER A 138 -19.63 -9.68 -2.86
CA SER A 138 -21.08 -9.62 -2.95
C SER A 138 -21.67 -8.23 -2.68
N SER A 139 -20.88 -7.31 -2.13
CA SER A 139 -21.36 -5.99 -1.71
C SER A 139 -21.17 -4.89 -2.77
N ARG A 140 -20.38 -5.12 -3.85
CA ARG A 140 -20.19 -4.12 -4.89
C ARG A 140 -21.39 -4.07 -5.86
N PHE A 141 -21.62 -2.89 -6.45
CA PHE A 141 -22.66 -2.68 -7.44
C PHE A 141 -22.30 -1.56 -8.41
N VAL A 142 -22.96 -1.58 -9.56
CA VAL A 142 -22.81 -0.54 -10.60
C VAL A 142 -24.14 0.19 -10.72
N ILE A 143 -24.08 1.51 -10.90
CA ILE A 143 -25.22 2.35 -11.29
C ILE A 143 -24.88 2.94 -12.65
N GLY A 144 -25.75 2.73 -13.62
CA GLY A 144 -25.67 3.32 -14.96
C GLY A 144 -26.75 4.37 -15.21
N GLU A 145 -26.56 5.20 -16.24
CA GLU A 145 -27.63 6.08 -16.75
C GLU A 145 -28.84 5.23 -17.16
N THR A 146 -30.03 5.72 -16.93
CA THR A 146 -31.31 5.03 -17.16
C THR A 146 -31.64 3.86 -16.23
N ASP A 147 -30.80 3.54 -15.26
CA ASP A 147 -31.14 2.54 -14.25
C ASP A 147 -32.29 3.03 -13.35
N ILE A 148 -33.14 2.10 -12.94
CA ILE A 148 -34.21 2.38 -11.98
C ILE A 148 -33.72 2.02 -10.59
N VAL A 149 -33.46 3.03 -9.75
CA VAL A 149 -32.89 2.89 -8.41
C VAL A 149 -33.79 3.54 -7.38
N ASN A 150 -34.27 2.78 -6.41
CA ASN A 150 -34.98 3.35 -5.26
C ASN A 150 -33.98 4.01 -4.31
N MET A 151 -34.14 5.32 -4.08
CA MET A 151 -33.19 6.13 -3.31
C MET A 151 -33.07 5.69 -1.85
N ASP A 152 -34.17 5.30 -1.19
CA ASP A 152 -34.12 4.82 0.20
C ASP A 152 -33.31 3.52 0.33
N ASN A 153 -33.46 2.63 -0.67
CA ASN A 153 -32.69 1.39 -0.73
C ASN A 153 -31.20 1.66 -1.03
N LEU A 154 -30.91 2.65 -1.88
CA LEU A 154 -29.54 3.06 -2.20
C LEU A 154 -28.86 3.65 -0.95
N GLU A 155 -29.54 4.54 -0.22
CA GLU A 155 -29.03 5.11 1.02
C GLU A 155 -28.72 4.00 2.04
N LYS A 156 -29.67 3.09 2.27
CA LYS A 156 -29.44 1.95 3.17
C LYS A 156 -28.27 1.10 2.73
N LYS A 157 -28.17 0.80 1.44
CA LYS A 157 -27.09 -0.01 0.89
C LYS A 157 -25.72 0.66 1.07
N LEU A 158 -25.61 1.97 0.81
CA LEU A 158 -24.38 2.73 1.03
C LEU A 158 -23.96 2.68 2.51
N VAL A 159 -24.93 2.89 3.39
CA VAL A 159 -24.73 2.78 4.82
C VAL A 159 -24.25 1.39 5.21
N ASP A 160 -24.86 0.31 4.72
CA ASP A 160 -24.45 -1.09 5.00
C ASP A 160 -23.07 -1.41 4.43
N MET A 161 -22.62 -0.69 3.39
CA MET A 161 -21.29 -0.79 2.80
C MET A 161 -20.22 0.05 3.52
N GLY A 162 -20.58 0.77 4.57
CA GLY A 162 -19.66 1.57 5.38
C GLY A 162 -19.49 3.03 4.93
N TYR A 163 -20.31 3.52 3.99
CA TYR A 163 -20.31 4.95 3.63
C TYR A 163 -20.93 5.79 4.74
N GLU A 164 -20.35 6.96 4.99
CA GLU A 164 -20.84 7.92 5.97
C GLU A 164 -21.73 8.97 5.31
N ARG A 165 -22.95 9.16 5.85
CA ARG A 165 -23.85 10.21 5.39
C ARG A 165 -23.38 11.57 5.89
N GLN A 166 -23.11 12.49 4.97
CA GLN A 166 -22.68 13.85 5.23
C GLN A 166 -23.66 14.86 4.60
N THR A 167 -23.58 16.11 5.04
CA THR A 167 -24.32 17.20 4.38
C THR A 167 -23.71 17.54 3.02
N GLN A 168 -22.39 17.39 2.90
CA GLN A 168 -21.59 17.56 1.69
C GLN A 168 -20.50 16.52 1.69
N VAL A 169 -20.17 15.99 0.52
CA VAL A 169 -19.13 14.99 0.34
C VAL A 169 -17.76 15.67 0.28
N GLU A 170 -16.82 15.25 1.12
CA GLU A 170 -15.48 15.84 1.23
C GLU A 170 -14.35 14.84 1.04
N LYS A 171 -14.53 13.57 1.42
CA LYS A 171 -13.52 12.53 1.38
C LYS A 171 -14.06 11.21 0.82
N PRO A 172 -13.21 10.29 0.33
CA PRO A 172 -13.63 8.93 -0.03
C PRO A 172 -14.38 8.25 1.12
N GLY A 173 -15.49 7.58 0.80
CA GLY A 173 -16.38 6.96 1.77
C GLY A 173 -17.53 7.87 2.27
N ASP A 174 -17.57 9.14 1.89
CA ASP A 174 -18.72 10.01 2.15
C ASP A 174 -19.82 9.83 1.10
N PHE A 175 -21.08 10.02 1.52
CA PHE A 175 -22.18 10.24 0.60
C PHE A 175 -23.16 11.30 1.13
N SER A 176 -23.93 11.93 0.23
CA SER A 176 -24.93 12.94 0.55
C SER A 176 -26.18 12.73 -0.31
N VAL A 177 -27.35 12.86 0.28
CA VAL A 177 -28.65 12.80 -0.44
C VAL A 177 -29.40 14.11 -0.22
N ARG A 178 -29.77 14.77 -1.34
CA ARG A 178 -30.46 16.08 -1.34
C ARG A 178 -31.53 16.10 -2.43
N GLY A 179 -32.77 15.81 -2.05
CA GLY A 179 -33.87 15.68 -3.03
C GLY A 179 -33.58 14.59 -4.05
N GLY A 180 -33.63 14.89 -5.34
CA GLY A 180 -33.32 13.96 -6.42
C GLY A 180 -31.83 13.86 -6.76
N ILE A 181 -30.92 14.20 -5.86
CA ILE A 181 -29.46 14.17 -6.09
C ILE A 181 -28.78 13.33 -5.01
N THR A 182 -27.99 12.38 -5.43
CA THR A 182 -27.09 11.62 -4.55
C THR A 182 -25.64 11.85 -4.98
N ASP A 183 -24.84 12.39 -4.08
CA ASP A 183 -23.40 12.52 -4.23
C ASP A 183 -22.73 11.36 -3.49
N ILE A 184 -21.80 10.66 -4.14
CA ILE A 184 -21.04 9.56 -3.55
C ILE A 184 -19.58 9.78 -3.86
N PHE A 185 -18.69 9.56 -2.87
CA PHE A 185 -17.26 9.50 -3.12
C PHE A 185 -16.77 8.04 -3.00
N PRO A 186 -16.75 7.29 -4.12
CA PRO A 186 -16.24 5.91 -4.10
C PRO A 186 -14.78 5.85 -3.66
N ILE A 187 -14.41 4.82 -2.90
CA ILE A 187 -13.05 4.63 -2.38
C ILE A 187 -12.01 4.50 -3.50
N THR A 188 -12.41 3.97 -4.63
CA THR A 188 -11.52 3.68 -5.77
C THR A 188 -11.39 4.84 -6.75
N MET A 189 -12.05 5.98 -6.48
CA MET A 189 -12.02 7.15 -7.35
C MET A 189 -11.31 8.32 -6.69
N ASP A 190 -10.70 9.20 -7.49
CA ASP A 190 -10.00 10.39 -7.01
C ASP A 190 -10.94 11.60 -6.85
N CYS A 191 -12.16 11.50 -7.36
CA CYS A 191 -13.20 12.54 -7.24
C CYS A 191 -14.57 11.92 -6.96
N PRO A 192 -15.46 12.65 -6.28
CA PRO A 192 -16.83 12.22 -6.03
C PRO A 192 -17.67 12.25 -7.31
N VAL A 193 -18.76 11.48 -7.27
CA VAL A 193 -19.73 11.36 -8.36
C VAL A 193 -21.07 11.85 -7.91
N ARG A 194 -21.71 12.70 -8.72
CA ARG A 194 -23.07 13.17 -8.57
C ARG A 194 -24.00 12.40 -9.48
N ILE A 195 -25.04 11.80 -8.91
CA ILE A 195 -26.09 11.07 -9.59
C ILE A 195 -27.36 11.88 -9.45
N GLU A 196 -27.92 12.33 -10.57
CA GLU A 196 -29.17 13.06 -10.62
C GLU A 196 -30.29 12.08 -11.02
N PHE A 197 -31.40 12.14 -10.30
CA PHE A 197 -32.54 11.26 -10.49
C PHE A 197 -33.76 12.05 -10.97
N PHE A 198 -34.46 11.48 -11.95
CA PHE A 198 -35.84 11.89 -12.28
C PHE A 198 -36.76 10.82 -11.70
N ASP A 199 -37.40 11.12 -10.57
CA ASP A 199 -38.13 10.14 -9.74
C ASP A 199 -37.17 9.01 -9.27
N ASN A 200 -37.29 7.82 -9.76
CA ASN A 200 -36.42 6.68 -9.46
C ASN A 200 -35.47 6.31 -10.62
N GLU A 201 -35.52 7.02 -11.74
CA GLU A 201 -34.66 6.78 -12.91
C GLU A 201 -33.42 7.67 -12.83
N VAL A 202 -32.25 7.10 -13.08
CA VAL A 202 -30.98 7.85 -13.17
C VAL A 202 -30.97 8.66 -14.45
N ASP A 203 -30.98 9.99 -14.35
CA ASP A 203 -30.93 10.91 -15.46
C ASP A 203 -29.51 11.22 -15.91
N THR A 204 -28.62 11.58 -14.97
CA THR A 204 -27.22 11.86 -15.28
C THR A 204 -26.28 11.40 -14.18
N ILE A 205 -25.06 11.02 -14.59
CA ILE A 205 -23.94 10.69 -13.70
C ILE A 205 -22.75 11.57 -14.07
N ARG A 206 -22.17 12.29 -13.10
CA ARG A 206 -21.05 13.21 -13.34
C ARG A 206 -20.03 13.17 -12.22
N ALA A 207 -18.75 13.09 -12.58
CA ALA A 207 -17.68 13.39 -11.65
C ALA A 207 -17.63 14.89 -11.36
N PHE A 208 -17.29 15.30 -10.13
CA PHE A 208 -17.22 16.69 -9.76
C PHE A 208 -16.07 16.99 -8.79
N ASP A 209 -15.61 18.21 -8.78
CA ASP A 209 -14.55 18.68 -7.87
C ASP A 209 -15.11 19.03 -6.50
N VAL A 210 -14.45 18.50 -5.45
CA VAL A 210 -14.89 18.65 -4.04
C VAL A 210 -14.97 20.11 -3.61
N GLN A 211 -13.99 20.94 -4.00
CA GLN A 211 -13.87 22.30 -3.50
C GLN A 211 -14.82 23.25 -4.24
N SER A 212 -14.81 23.19 -5.56
CA SER A 212 -15.65 24.08 -6.40
C SER A 212 -17.06 23.56 -6.62
N GLN A 213 -17.33 22.28 -6.33
CA GLN A 213 -18.61 21.60 -6.60
C GLN A 213 -19.01 21.60 -8.08
N ARG A 214 -18.07 21.86 -9.00
CA ARG A 214 -18.31 21.89 -10.44
C ARG A 214 -18.10 20.52 -11.05
N SER A 215 -18.95 20.18 -12.02
CA SER A 215 -18.77 18.95 -12.80
C SER A 215 -17.46 18.99 -13.59
N ILE A 216 -16.72 17.88 -13.55
CA ILE A 216 -15.48 17.66 -14.30
C ILE A 216 -15.83 16.96 -15.62
N GLU A 217 -16.51 15.81 -15.53
CA GLU A 217 -16.85 15.00 -16.70
C GLU A 217 -18.19 14.27 -16.49
N ARG A 218 -18.82 13.86 -17.60
CA ARG A 218 -19.99 12.97 -17.60
C ARG A 218 -19.53 11.52 -17.70
N MET A 219 -20.22 10.66 -16.96
CA MET A 219 -19.95 9.23 -16.90
C MET A 219 -21.19 8.44 -17.28
N ASP A 220 -21.03 7.35 -18.00
CA ASP A 220 -22.15 6.45 -18.34
C ASP A 220 -22.56 5.58 -17.15
N LYS A 221 -21.62 5.30 -16.25
CA LYS A 221 -21.83 4.46 -15.07
C LYS A 221 -20.80 4.75 -13.98
N VAL A 222 -21.15 4.41 -12.74
CA VAL A 222 -20.24 4.40 -11.57
C VAL A 222 -20.28 3.06 -10.88
N GLU A 223 -19.10 2.52 -10.55
CA GLU A 223 -18.97 1.35 -9.69
C GLU A 223 -18.78 1.80 -8.25
N VAL A 224 -19.58 1.25 -7.35
CA VAL A 224 -19.52 1.53 -5.91
C VAL A 224 -19.04 0.29 -5.18
N THR A 225 -17.91 0.41 -4.50
CA THR A 225 -17.26 -0.65 -3.72
C THR A 225 -17.42 -0.37 -2.23
N PRO A 226 -17.28 -1.37 -1.33
CA PRO A 226 -17.35 -1.14 0.10
C PRO A 226 -16.37 -0.06 0.58
N ALA A 227 -16.82 0.80 1.48
CA ALA A 227 -16.04 1.85 2.14
C ALA A 227 -15.51 1.45 3.52
N ALA A 228 -15.74 0.20 3.93
CA ALA A 228 -15.23 -0.37 5.17
C ALA A 228 -14.61 -1.75 4.91
N GLU A 229 -13.55 -2.07 5.65
CA GLU A 229 -12.89 -3.38 5.57
C GLU A 229 -13.76 -4.51 6.14
N MET A 230 -14.69 -4.17 6.99
CA MET A 230 -15.62 -5.10 7.61
C MET A 230 -17.05 -4.57 7.52
N THR A 231 -17.93 -5.36 6.93
CA THR A 231 -19.36 -5.10 6.86
C THR A 231 -20.12 -6.27 7.49
N LEU A 232 -21.04 -5.98 8.38
CA LEU A 232 -21.79 -6.99 9.14
C LEU A 232 -23.28 -6.78 8.98
N SER A 233 -24.03 -7.89 8.90
CA SER A 233 -25.48 -7.86 8.96
C SER A 233 -25.99 -7.64 10.38
N ASP A 234 -27.23 -7.14 10.52
CA ASP A 234 -27.89 -6.98 11.82
C ASP A 234 -27.95 -8.30 12.62
N GLU A 235 -28.07 -9.45 11.94
CA GLU A 235 -28.08 -10.76 12.57
C GLU A 235 -26.71 -11.12 13.17
N GLN A 236 -25.63 -10.83 12.43
CA GLN A 236 -24.25 -11.03 12.90
C GLN A 236 -23.94 -10.12 14.09
N LEU A 237 -24.36 -8.86 14.06
CA LEU A 237 -24.22 -7.92 15.17
C LEU A 237 -24.97 -8.39 16.41
N LYS A 238 -26.23 -8.82 16.28
CA LYS A 238 -27.03 -9.37 17.38
C LYS A 238 -26.42 -10.67 17.96
N ALA A 239 -25.85 -11.51 17.10
CA ALA A 239 -25.16 -12.72 17.57
C ALA A 239 -23.89 -12.38 18.35
N ALA A 240 -23.10 -11.40 17.87
CA ALA A 240 -21.92 -10.90 18.56
C ALA A 240 -22.24 -10.30 19.93
N LEU A 241 -23.28 -9.47 20.04
CA LEU A 241 -23.72 -8.90 21.31
C LEU A 241 -24.06 -9.98 22.35
N LYS A 242 -24.66 -11.09 21.93
CA LYS A 242 -24.92 -12.23 22.86
C LYS A 242 -23.62 -12.87 23.36
N LYS A 243 -22.60 -13.00 22.51
CA LYS A 243 -21.29 -13.52 22.89
C LYS A 243 -20.56 -12.56 23.82
N ILE A 244 -20.58 -11.26 23.52
CA ILE A 244 -20.03 -10.18 24.33
C ILE A 244 -20.68 -10.20 25.72
N GLU A 245 -22.00 -10.25 25.80
CA GLU A 245 -22.71 -10.32 27.08
C GLU A 245 -22.31 -11.54 27.91
N LYS A 246 -22.20 -12.71 27.28
CA LYS A 246 -21.77 -13.94 27.96
C LYS A 246 -20.35 -13.81 28.54
N GLU A 247 -19.42 -13.22 27.77
CA GLU A 247 -18.06 -13.05 28.22
C GLU A 247 -17.95 -11.98 29.31
N TYR A 248 -18.70 -10.87 29.17
CA TYR A 248 -18.87 -9.87 30.21
C TYR A 248 -19.30 -10.44 31.55
N GLN A 249 -20.37 -11.28 31.59
CA GLN A 249 -20.82 -11.90 32.80
C GLN A 249 -19.77 -12.82 33.44
N LYS A 250 -18.99 -13.52 32.61
CA LYS A 250 -17.88 -14.34 33.06
C LYS A 250 -16.78 -13.50 33.71
N MET A 251 -16.40 -12.37 33.10
CA MET A 251 -15.41 -11.46 33.65
C MET A 251 -15.87 -10.75 34.91
N LEU A 252 -17.13 -10.32 34.98
CA LEU A 252 -17.71 -9.79 36.20
C LEU A 252 -17.63 -10.80 37.37
N GLY A 253 -17.93 -12.09 37.10
CA GLY A 253 -17.79 -13.14 38.07
C GLY A 253 -16.37 -13.32 38.63
N LYS A 254 -15.35 -13.14 37.74
CA LYS A 254 -13.93 -13.13 38.11
C LYS A 254 -13.61 -11.96 39.00
N PHE A 255 -13.89 -10.72 38.56
CA PHE A 255 -13.57 -9.50 39.30
C PHE A 255 -14.30 -9.38 40.64
N ARG A 256 -15.52 -9.92 40.76
CA ARG A 256 -16.24 -10.02 42.05
C ARG A 256 -15.52 -10.92 43.03
N LYS A 257 -15.00 -12.08 42.59
CA LYS A 257 -14.19 -12.98 43.45
C LYS A 257 -12.89 -12.32 43.90
N GLU A 258 -12.26 -11.52 43.03
CA GLU A 258 -11.05 -10.79 43.30
C GLU A 258 -11.31 -9.49 44.09
N LYS A 259 -12.56 -9.10 44.32
CA LYS A 259 -13.01 -7.86 44.99
C LYS A 259 -12.47 -6.59 44.29
N ASN A 260 -12.27 -6.64 42.96
CA ASN A 260 -11.76 -5.53 42.16
C ASN A 260 -12.93 -4.67 41.67
N HIS A 261 -13.40 -3.73 42.50
CA HIS A 261 -14.54 -2.88 42.21
C HIS A 261 -14.27 -1.90 41.04
N ASP A 262 -13.04 -1.42 40.93
CA ASP A 262 -12.67 -0.50 39.86
C ASP A 262 -12.70 -1.15 38.48
N ALA A 263 -12.25 -2.40 38.37
CA ALA A 263 -12.35 -3.15 37.13
C ALA A 263 -13.80 -3.51 36.78
N ILE A 264 -14.65 -3.78 37.77
CA ILE A 264 -16.07 -4.02 37.56
C ILE A 264 -16.76 -2.82 36.95
N ASN A 265 -16.53 -1.61 37.53
CA ASN A 265 -17.14 -0.39 37.05
C ASN A 265 -16.68 -0.10 35.59
N ARG A 266 -15.36 -0.11 35.34
CA ARG A 266 -14.80 0.11 34.01
C ARG A 266 -15.31 -0.87 32.96
N LEU A 267 -15.36 -2.16 33.29
CA LEU A 267 -15.85 -3.16 32.35
C LEU A 267 -17.35 -2.95 32.05
N THR A 268 -18.14 -2.53 33.05
CA THR A 268 -19.55 -2.21 32.87
C THR A 268 -19.71 -1.02 31.91
N ASP A 269 -18.99 0.07 32.18
CA ASP A 269 -19.01 1.25 31.31
C ASP A 269 -18.57 0.92 29.88
N THR A 270 -17.52 0.13 29.73
CA THR A 270 -17.02 -0.33 28.42
C THR A 270 -18.08 -1.11 27.65
N VAL A 271 -18.76 -2.07 28.31
CA VAL A 271 -19.78 -2.89 27.63
C VAL A 271 -21.04 -2.09 27.31
N GLU A 272 -21.41 -1.13 28.15
CA GLU A 272 -22.51 -0.21 27.86
C GLU A 272 -22.21 0.66 26.64
N GLN A 273 -20.99 1.19 26.54
CA GLN A 273 -20.54 1.94 25.34
C GLN A 273 -20.55 1.07 24.09
N ILE A 274 -20.08 -0.17 24.17
CA ILE A 274 -20.12 -1.12 23.04
C ILE A 274 -21.57 -1.32 22.57
N LYS A 275 -22.52 -1.52 23.49
CA LYS A 275 -23.93 -1.67 23.13
C LYS A 275 -24.49 -0.43 22.46
N VAL A 276 -24.18 0.75 22.98
CA VAL A 276 -24.61 2.02 22.38
C VAL A 276 -24.02 2.19 20.99
N ASN A 277 -22.72 1.89 20.78
CA ASN A 277 -22.07 2.00 19.49
C ASN A 277 -22.66 1.02 18.46
N PHE A 278 -22.98 -0.21 18.86
CA PHE A 278 -23.63 -1.18 17.97
C PHE A 278 -25.05 -0.76 17.59
N ASP A 279 -25.80 -0.14 18.51
CA ASP A 279 -27.18 0.33 18.25
C ASP A 279 -27.18 1.63 17.42
N MET A 280 -26.34 2.63 17.76
CA MET A 280 -26.35 3.93 17.12
C MET A 280 -25.65 3.97 15.76
N TYR A 281 -24.54 3.23 15.62
CA TYR A 281 -23.67 3.28 14.43
C TYR A 281 -23.74 2.02 13.60
N HIS A 282 -24.66 1.10 13.88
CA HIS A 282 -24.74 -0.23 13.28
C HIS A 282 -23.37 -0.94 13.27
N GLY A 283 -22.61 -0.72 14.34
CA GLY A 283 -21.29 -1.35 14.53
C GLY A 283 -20.19 -0.85 13.58
N ARG A 284 -20.29 0.34 12.99
CA ARG A 284 -19.36 0.81 11.94
C ARG A 284 -18.00 1.26 12.43
N MET A 285 -17.84 1.56 13.72
CA MET A 285 -16.58 2.04 14.30
C MET A 285 -15.98 1.00 15.21
N GLY A 286 -14.70 0.67 14.98
CA GLY A 286 -13.93 -0.22 15.85
C GLY A 286 -14.36 -1.69 15.83
N LEU A 287 -15.03 -2.14 14.77
CA LEU A 287 -15.47 -3.56 14.62
C LEU A 287 -14.30 -4.53 14.63
N GLU A 288 -13.14 -4.10 14.17
CA GLU A 288 -11.94 -4.91 14.08
C GLU A 288 -11.51 -5.46 15.44
N SER A 289 -11.73 -4.71 16.52
CA SER A 289 -11.44 -5.16 17.88
C SER A 289 -12.39 -6.25 18.36
N PHE A 290 -13.49 -6.50 17.65
CA PHE A 290 -14.50 -7.49 17.99
C PHE A 290 -14.54 -8.69 17.03
N THR A 291 -13.56 -8.84 16.17
CA THR A 291 -13.49 -9.90 15.14
C THR A 291 -13.79 -11.30 15.70
N LYS A 292 -13.31 -11.61 16.91
CA LYS A 292 -13.54 -12.91 17.57
C LYS A 292 -14.99 -13.17 18.00
N TYR A 293 -15.82 -12.14 18.06
CA TYR A 293 -17.25 -12.29 18.40
C TYR A 293 -18.13 -12.51 17.17
N PHE A 294 -17.61 -12.21 15.99
CA PHE A 294 -18.30 -12.47 14.74
C PHE A 294 -18.05 -13.91 14.27
N ASP A 295 -19.04 -14.52 13.66
CA ASP A 295 -18.89 -15.84 13.03
C ASP A 295 -18.43 -15.65 11.58
N ILE A 296 -17.23 -15.06 11.41
CA ILE A 296 -16.60 -14.81 10.12
C ILE A 296 -15.23 -15.47 10.07
N SER A 297 -14.85 -15.93 8.89
CA SER A 297 -13.47 -16.37 8.63
C SER A 297 -12.58 -15.16 8.47
N THR A 298 -11.39 -15.23 9.04
CA THR A 298 -10.34 -14.22 8.89
C THR A 298 -9.09 -14.86 8.32
N SER A 299 -8.31 -14.07 7.62
CA SER A 299 -7.00 -14.44 7.08
C SER A 299 -5.97 -13.36 7.42
N SER A 300 -4.68 -13.71 7.39
CA SER A 300 -3.61 -12.74 7.36
C SER A 300 -3.56 -12.07 5.99
N PHE A 301 -2.98 -10.86 5.90
CA PHE A 301 -2.78 -10.19 4.63
C PHE A 301 -2.07 -11.08 3.60
N PHE A 302 -1.05 -11.82 4.02
CA PHE A 302 -0.28 -12.68 3.12
C PHE A 302 -1.04 -13.91 2.63
N ASP A 303 -2.17 -14.27 3.26
CA ASP A 303 -3.04 -15.35 2.82
C ASP A 303 -3.97 -14.95 1.66
N LEU A 304 -4.12 -13.65 1.39
CA LEU A 304 -4.98 -13.15 0.32
C LEU A 304 -4.43 -13.47 -1.08
N PHE A 305 -3.14 -13.77 -1.19
CA PHE A 305 -2.43 -13.96 -2.45
C PHE A 305 -2.35 -15.44 -2.84
N ASP A 306 -2.58 -15.72 -4.13
CA ASP A 306 -2.35 -17.05 -4.68
C ASP A 306 -0.84 -17.36 -4.70
N ASP A 307 -0.48 -18.58 -4.30
CA ASP A 307 0.91 -19.03 -4.20
C ASP A 307 1.60 -19.18 -5.56
N LYS A 308 0.83 -19.27 -6.66
CA LYS A 308 1.37 -19.48 -8.00
C LYS A 308 1.59 -18.19 -8.78
N ASP A 309 0.76 -17.18 -8.52
CA ASP A 309 0.72 -15.96 -9.32
C ASP A 309 1.37 -14.77 -8.62
N THR A 310 1.95 -15.01 -7.42
CA THR A 310 2.52 -13.94 -6.60
C THR A 310 3.94 -14.26 -6.17
N ILE A 311 4.83 -13.28 -6.31
CA ILE A 311 6.19 -13.32 -5.77
C ILE A 311 6.33 -12.30 -4.63
N PHE A 312 7.00 -12.71 -3.56
CA PHE A 312 7.22 -11.88 -2.37
C PHE A 312 8.69 -11.49 -2.27
N PHE A 313 8.95 -10.23 -1.98
CA PHE A 313 10.28 -9.71 -1.68
C PHE A 313 10.30 -9.16 -0.26
N VAL A 314 11.23 -9.63 0.56
CA VAL A 314 11.39 -9.18 1.94
C VAL A 314 12.67 -8.38 2.05
N ASP A 315 12.54 -7.08 2.29
CA ASP A 315 13.65 -6.17 2.49
C ASP A 315 14.20 -6.27 3.91
N GLU A 316 15.51 -6.52 4.04
CA GLU A 316 16.23 -6.66 5.32
C GLU A 316 15.52 -7.61 6.31
N PRO A 317 15.49 -8.92 6.05
CA PRO A 317 14.69 -9.89 6.79
C PRO A 317 14.96 -9.91 8.30
N ILE A 318 16.17 -9.56 8.75
CA ILE A 318 16.50 -9.44 10.18
C ILE A 318 15.63 -8.36 10.82
N HIS A 319 15.58 -7.16 10.23
CA HIS A 319 14.78 -6.06 10.74
C HIS A 319 13.27 -6.36 10.66
N CYS A 320 12.83 -7.10 9.64
CA CYS A 320 11.44 -7.52 9.53
C CYS A 320 11.04 -8.45 10.68
N ILE A 321 11.86 -9.44 11.02
CA ILE A 321 11.58 -10.38 12.12
C ILE A 321 11.61 -9.67 13.47
N GLU A 322 12.58 -8.80 13.71
CA GLU A 322 12.67 -8.00 14.93
C GLU A 322 11.42 -7.11 15.10
N LYS A 323 11.01 -6.42 14.03
CA LYS A 323 9.79 -5.61 14.04
C LYS A 323 8.55 -6.44 14.36
N LEU A 324 8.39 -7.57 13.69
CA LEU A 324 7.26 -8.48 13.87
C LEU A 324 7.14 -8.96 15.32
N GLY A 325 8.27 -9.39 15.92
CA GLY A 325 8.33 -9.81 17.31
C GLY A 325 8.05 -8.68 18.31
N SER A 326 8.57 -7.48 18.03
CA SER A 326 8.33 -6.30 18.87
C SER A 326 6.85 -5.92 18.89
N VAL A 327 6.22 -5.80 17.72
CA VAL A 327 4.79 -5.44 17.61
C VAL A 327 3.90 -6.47 18.30
N GLU A 328 4.15 -7.77 18.11
CA GLU A 328 3.39 -8.82 18.81
C GLU A 328 3.54 -8.73 20.32
N SER A 329 4.78 -8.54 20.81
CA SER A 329 5.07 -8.44 22.25
C SER A 329 4.40 -7.24 22.89
N GLU A 330 4.54 -6.05 22.27
CA GLU A 330 3.93 -4.81 22.72
C GLU A 330 2.39 -4.90 22.74
N PHE A 331 1.80 -5.50 21.70
CA PHE A 331 0.35 -5.74 21.65
C PHE A 331 -0.09 -6.64 22.81
N ARG A 332 0.55 -7.79 23.00
CA ARG A 332 0.17 -8.75 24.05
C ARG A 332 0.28 -8.14 25.45
N GLU A 333 1.36 -7.41 25.71
CA GLU A 333 1.56 -6.74 26.99
C GLU A 333 0.50 -5.64 27.24
N SER A 334 0.22 -4.82 26.23
CA SER A 334 -0.81 -3.79 26.27
C SER A 334 -2.19 -4.38 26.53
N MET A 335 -2.57 -5.42 25.79
CA MET A 335 -3.87 -6.06 25.91
C MET A 335 -4.03 -6.79 27.25
N GLN A 336 -2.98 -7.44 27.75
CA GLN A 336 -3.00 -8.04 29.08
C GLN A 336 -3.26 -6.98 30.16
N GLY A 337 -2.55 -5.88 30.14
CA GLY A 337 -2.75 -4.80 31.11
C GLY A 337 -4.15 -4.18 31.06
N ARG A 338 -4.71 -4.02 29.86
CA ARG A 338 -6.08 -3.53 29.67
C ARG A 338 -7.13 -4.53 30.16
N LEU A 339 -6.92 -5.81 29.90
CA LEU A 339 -7.80 -6.90 30.32
C LEU A 339 -7.86 -7.01 31.87
N GLU A 340 -6.71 -6.96 32.52
CA GLU A 340 -6.62 -7.01 34.00
C GLU A 340 -7.30 -5.80 34.68
N LYS A 341 -7.31 -4.66 34.01
CA LYS A 341 -7.93 -3.42 34.50
C LYS A 341 -9.42 -3.28 34.10
N GLY A 342 -9.95 -4.19 33.31
CA GLY A 342 -11.35 -4.16 32.86
C GLY A 342 -11.66 -3.17 31.73
N TYR A 343 -10.68 -2.77 30.93
CA TYR A 343 -10.88 -1.87 29.78
C TYR A 343 -11.32 -2.60 28.51
N ILE A 344 -11.08 -3.90 28.43
CA ILE A 344 -11.43 -4.74 27.28
C ILE A 344 -11.96 -6.09 27.73
N LEU A 345 -12.61 -6.80 26.82
CA LEU A 345 -13.00 -8.19 26.95
C LEU A 345 -11.91 -9.14 26.40
N PRO A 346 -11.85 -10.39 26.86
CA PRO A 346 -10.85 -11.37 26.41
C PRO A 346 -10.78 -11.54 24.88
N GLY A 347 -11.92 -11.59 24.19
CA GLY A 347 -11.93 -11.71 22.73
C GLY A 347 -11.30 -10.53 21.99
N GLN A 348 -11.20 -9.35 22.61
CA GLN A 348 -10.52 -8.19 22.05
C GLN A 348 -8.98 -8.28 22.20
N ALA A 349 -8.48 -9.14 23.04
CA ALA A 349 -7.04 -9.39 23.21
C ALA A 349 -6.48 -10.42 22.22
N ASP A 350 -7.31 -11.04 21.40
CA ASP A 350 -6.93 -12.11 20.47
C ASP A 350 -7.39 -11.77 19.03
N VAL A 351 -6.96 -10.60 18.54
CA VAL A 351 -7.36 -10.06 17.24
C VAL A 351 -6.18 -9.92 16.24
N ILE A 352 -5.06 -10.56 16.55
CA ILE A 352 -3.89 -10.61 15.65
C ILE A 352 -3.42 -12.05 15.44
N TYR A 353 -2.76 -12.28 14.31
CA TYR A 353 -1.97 -13.48 14.09
C TYR A 353 -0.66 -13.41 14.86
N SER A 354 -0.02 -14.55 15.11
CA SER A 354 1.30 -14.58 15.76
C SER A 354 2.42 -14.37 14.75
N SER A 355 3.56 -13.86 15.22
CA SER A 355 4.78 -13.74 14.40
C SER A 355 5.19 -15.08 13.78
N SER A 356 5.06 -16.16 14.52
CA SER A 356 5.36 -17.52 14.03
C SER A 356 4.42 -17.95 12.90
N TYR A 357 3.14 -17.56 12.94
CA TYR A 357 2.20 -17.81 11.86
C TYR A 357 2.61 -17.07 10.59
N VAL A 358 2.88 -15.77 10.71
CA VAL A 358 3.29 -14.91 9.58
C VAL A 358 4.55 -15.43 8.90
N MET A 359 5.56 -15.79 9.70
CA MET A 359 6.80 -16.35 9.16
C MET A 359 6.59 -17.70 8.47
N ALA A 360 5.80 -18.58 9.05
CA ALA A 360 5.47 -19.88 8.44
C ALA A 360 4.70 -19.72 7.11
N ARG A 361 3.89 -18.68 6.99
CA ARG A 361 3.20 -18.38 5.72
C ARG A 361 4.17 -17.88 4.66
N LEU A 362 5.08 -16.95 4.99
CA LEU A 362 6.10 -16.45 4.06
C LEU A 362 7.06 -17.54 3.59
N GLU A 363 7.41 -18.50 4.45
CA GLU A 363 8.22 -19.66 4.06
C GLU A 363 7.55 -20.56 3.02
N GLN A 364 6.21 -20.58 2.99
CA GLN A 364 5.43 -21.37 2.03
C GLN A 364 5.21 -20.64 0.71
N LYS A 365 5.47 -19.33 0.65
CA LYS A 365 5.30 -18.47 -0.53
C LYS A 365 6.56 -18.48 -1.42
N ARG A 366 6.40 -17.99 -2.65
CA ARG A 366 7.52 -17.71 -3.58
C ARG A 366 8.25 -16.46 -3.08
N THR A 367 9.18 -16.64 -2.14
CA THR A 367 9.81 -15.54 -1.40
C THR A 367 11.28 -15.37 -1.76
N VAL A 368 11.66 -14.12 -2.02
CA VAL A 368 13.04 -13.65 -2.22
C VAL A 368 13.40 -12.70 -1.08
N TYR A 369 14.44 -13.03 -0.33
CA TYR A 369 14.98 -12.19 0.73
C TYR A 369 16.09 -11.31 0.18
N LEU A 370 16.03 -10.01 0.43
CA LEU A 370 17.02 -9.03 -0.03
C LEU A 370 17.70 -8.40 1.19
N SER A 371 19.04 -8.41 1.21
CA SER A 371 19.78 -7.79 2.31
C SER A 371 21.06 -7.11 1.83
N LEU A 372 21.51 -6.10 2.57
CA LEU A 372 22.81 -5.48 2.36
C LEU A 372 23.93 -6.44 2.78
N LEU A 373 23.79 -7.07 3.93
CA LEU A 373 24.77 -8.00 4.48
C LEU A 373 24.40 -9.44 4.14
N ASP A 374 25.42 -10.28 3.96
CA ASP A 374 25.25 -11.72 3.77
C ASP A 374 24.91 -12.42 5.10
N MET A 375 23.74 -12.06 5.63
CA MET A 375 23.26 -12.56 6.91
C MET A 375 21.74 -12.77 6.85
N LEU A 376 21.31 -13.95 7.32
CA LEU A 376 19.90 -14.28 7.50
C LEU A 376 19.61 -14.67 8.96
N PRO A 377 18.39 -14.44 9.45
CA PRO A 377 17.92 -15.04 10.69
C PRO A 377 17.99 -16.56 10.63
N LYS A 378 18.33 -17.20 11.75
CA LYS A 378 18.50 -18.67 11.84
C LYS A 378 17.22 -19.44 11.52
N GLU A 379 16.11 -18.79 11.67
CA GLU A 379 14.76 -19.31 11.42
C GLU A 379 14.48 -19.45 9.92
N ILE A 380 15.08 -18.61 9.08
CA ILE A 380 14.88 -18.62 7.62
C ILE A 380 15.83 -19.66 6.99
N LYS A 381 15.26 -20.59 6.25
CA LYS A 381 16.01 -21.58 5.47
C LYS A 381 15.77 -21.32 3.99
N VAL A 382 16.81 -20.92 3.27
CA VAL A 382 16.76 -20.69 1.84
C VAL A 382 17.22 -21.91 1.05
N LYS A 383 16.79 -22.02 -0.19
CA LYS A 383 17.19 -23.10 -1.11
C LYS A 383 18.38 -22.71 -1.96
N ASP A 384 18.59 -21.41 -2.17
CA ASP A 384 19.78 -20.89 -2.84
C ASP A 384 20.13 -19.49 -2.34
N GLU A 385 21.39 -19.11 -2.54
CA GLU A 385 21.95 -17.83 -2.13
C GLU A 385 22.76 -17.22 -3.27
N ALA A 386 22.60 -15.91 -3.47
CA ALA A 386 23.35 -15.15 -4.45
C ALA A 386 23.90 -13.87 -3.80
N ASN A 387 25.09 -13.45 -4.22
CA ASN A 387 25.68 -12.20 -3.78
C ASN A 387 25.88 -11.27 -4.97
N ILE A 388 25.37 -10.04 -4.86
CA ILE A 388 25.51 -8.99 -5.87
C ILE A 388 26.42 -7.91 -5.31
N ALA A 389 27.57 -7.71 -5.96
CA ALA A 389 28.49 -6.65 -5.59
C ALA A 389 27.98 -5.31 -6.15
N VAL A 390 27.45 -4.45 -5.28
CA VAL A 390 26.99 -3.11 -5.62
C VAL A 390 27.75 -2.07 -4.80
N GLN A 391 28.03 -0.92 -5.38
CA GLN A 391 28.66 0.20 -4.71
C GLN A 391 27.65 1.33 -4.60
N SER A 392 27.39 1.78 -3.36
CA SER A 392 26.55 2.96 -3.14
C SER A 392 27.25 4.23 -3.63
N LEU A 393 26.48 5.15 -4.17
CA LEU A 393 26.95 6.45 -4.60
C LEU A 393 26.74 7.49 -3.47
N PRO A 394 27.58 8.51 -3.39
CA PRO A 394 27.33 9.61 -2.48
C PRO A 394 26.11 10.42 -2.91
N SER A 395 25.42 11.05 -1.96
CA SER A 395 24.35 11.98 -2.29
C SER A 395 24.93 13.24 -2.98
N TYR A 396 24.44 13.53 -4.18
CA TYR A 396 24.84 14.70 -4.97
C TYR A 396 23.96 15.93 -4.71
N ASN A 397 23.11 15.90 -3.69
CA ASN A 397 22.24 17.02 -3.32
C ASN A 397 23.04 18.33 -3.19
N GLN A 398 22.72 19.34 -4.01
CA GLN A 398 23.39 20.64 -4.07
C GLN A 398 24.87 20.63 -4.52
N HIS A 399 25.41 19.48 -4.95
CA HIS A 399 26.81 19.31 -5.37
C HIS A 399 26.91 18.79 -6.81
N ILE A 400 26.34 19.53 -7.75
CA ILE A 400 26.36 19.15 -9.17
C ILE A 400 27.77 18.98 -9.73
N GLU A 401 28.75 19.73 -9.22
CA GLU A 401 30.15 19.66 -9.63
C GLU A 401 30.75 18.26 -9.32
N MET A 402 30.41 17.69 -8.17
CA MET A 402 30.84 16.37 -7.76
C MET A 402 30.24 15.29 -8.68
N LEU A 403 28.95 15.42 -9.01
CA LEU A 403 28.30 14.54 -10.00
C LEU A 403 28.99 14.61 -11.35
N ILE A 404 29.35 15.81 -11.82
CA ILE A 404 30.03 16.02 -13.10
C ILE A 404 31.39 15.35 -13.10
N GLU A 405 32.17 15.47 -12.02
CA GLU A 405 33.47 14.81 -11.88
C GLU A 405 33.34 13.28 -11.93
N ASP A 406 32.37 12.73 -11.17
CA ASP A 406 32.11 11.30 -11.16
C ASP A 406 31.64 10.79 -12.52
N ILE A 407 30.72 11.47 -13.19
CA ILE A 407 30.28 11.09 -14.54
C ILE A 407 31.47 11.12 -15.54
N LYS A 408 32.34 12.14 -15.49
CA LYS A 408 33.54 12.20 -16.36
C LYS A 408 34.46 11.02 -16.10
N LYS A 409 34.65 10.62 -14.84
CA LYS A 409 35.41 9.44 -14.44
C LYS A 409 34.78 8.17 -15.00
N TRP A 410 33.50 7.94 -14.72
CA TRP A 410 32.79 6.73 -15.20
C TRP A 410 32.80 6.59 -16.71
N ARG A 411 32.64 7.70 -17.45
CA ARG A 411 32.76 7.68 -18.90
C ARG A 411 34.16 7.30 -19.37
N SER A 412 35.20 7.79 -18.69
CA SER A 412 36.59 7.40 -19.03
C SER A 412 36.85 5.91 -18.78
N GLU A 413 36.15 5.33 -17.81
CA GLU A 413 36.16 3.91 -17.46
C GLU A 413 35.16 3.07 -18.27
N LYS A 414 34.44 3.69 -19.23
CA LYS A 414 33.45 3.09 -20.13
C LYS A 414 32.18 2.55 -19.45
N PHE A 415 31.78 3.14 -18.33
CA PHE A 415 30.47 2.86 -17.75
C PHE A 415 29.32 3.40 -18.62
N ARG A 416 28.22 2.68 -18.65
CA ARG A 416 26.93 3.21 -19.08
C ARG A 416 26.30 3.91 -17.89
N VAL A 417 25.90 5.17 -18.04
CA VAL A 417 25.34 5.98 -16.97
C VAL A 417 23.87 6.28 -17.28
N LEU A 418 22.98 5.73 -16.47
CA LEU A 418 21.55 5.98 -16.57
C LEU A 418 21.10 6.77 -15.35
N ILE A 419 20.46 7.92 -15.60
CA ILE A 419 19.94 8.79 -14.54
C ILE A 419 18.42 8.77 -14.60
N LEU A 420 17.80 8.25 -13.55
CA LEU A 420 16.36 8.26 -13.37
C LEU A 420 15.94 9.58 -12.71
N SER A 421 14.89 10.22 -13.20
CA SER A 421 14.38 11.49 -12.67
C SER A 421 12.88 11.43 -12.51
N GLY A 422 12.36 11.91 -11.37
CA GLY A 422 10.93 11.97 -11.08
C GLY A 422 10.12 12.95 -11.94
N SER A 423 10.75 13.69 -12.91
CA SER A 423 10.00 14.50 -13.85
C SER A 423 10.77 14.78 -15.15
N LYS A 424 10.03 14.85 -16.27
CA LYS A 424 10.56 15.20 -17.60
C LYS A 424 11.34 16.51 -17.59
N ILE A 425 10.79 17.55 -17.00
CA ILE A 425 11.40 18.89 -16.97
C ILE A 425 12.78 18.85 -16.27
N ARG A 426 12.88 18.12 -15.16
CA ARG A 426 14.15 17.95 -14.44
C ARG A 426 15.15 17.15 -15.26
N ALA A 427 14.72 16.06 -15.92
CA ALA A 427 15.59 15.25 -16.76
C ALA A 427 16.14 16.04 -17.97
N GLU A 428 15.29 16.77 -18.68
CA GLU A 428 15.69 17.64 -19.82
C GLU A 428 16.68 18.73 -19.37
N ARG A 429 16.40 19.37 -18.23
CA ARG A 429 17.28 20.39 -17.66
C ARG A 429 18.64 19.79 -17.28
N LEU A 430 18.66 18.67 -16.57
CA LEU A 430 19.91 18.01 -16.20
C LEU A 430 20.72 17.58 -17.42
N ALA A 431 20.08 17.02 -18.45
CA ALA A 431 20.76 16.69 -19.72
C ALA A 431 21.36 17.93 -20.39
N LYS A 432 20.65 19.08 -20.37
CA LYS A 432 21.18 20.34 -20.89
C LYS A 432 22.36 20.83 -20.06
N ASP A 433 22.25 20.84 -18.73
CA ASP A 433 23.33 21.29 -17.85
C ASP A 433 24.59 20.42 -18.04
N LEU A 434 24.45 19.09 -18.14
CA LEU A 434 25.57 18.18 -18.39
C LEU A 434 26.25 18.46 -19.73
N ASN A 435 25.49 18.79 -20.79
CA ASN A 435 26.07 19.19 -22.09
C ASN A 435 26.88 20.49 -21.99
N GLU A 436 26.49 21.46 -21.16
CA GLU A 436 27.26 22.69 -20.90
C GLU A 436 28.63 22.41 -20.24
N TYR A 437 28.75 21.28 -19.50
CA TYR A 437 30.01 20.79 -18.93
C TYR A 437 30.79 19.83 -19.84
N GLU A 438 30.46 19.79 -21.12
CA GLU A 438 31.09 18.93 -22.14
C GLU A 438 30.83 17.40 -21.89
N ILE A 439 29.75 17.07 -21.20
CA ILE A 439 29.28 15.69 -21.04
C ILE A 439 28.11 15.50 -22.00
N PRO A 440 28.26 14.76 -23.11
CA PRO A 440 27.17 14.46 -24.01
C PRO A 440 26.10 13.63 -23.27
N ALA A 441 25.01 14.29 -22.91
CA ALA A 441 23.86 13.69 -22.27
C ALA A 441 22.61 14.00 -23.10
N PHE A 442 21.67 13.08 -23.13
CA PHE A 442 20.41 13.24 -23.81
C PHE A 442 19.25 12.71 -22.96
N TYR A 443 18.12 13.37 -23.11
CA TYR A 443 16.87 12.91 -22.53
C TYR A 443 16.08 12.11 -23.59
N ARG A 444 15.44 11.02 -23.16
CA ARG A 444 14.50 10.25 -23.99
C ARG A 444 13.20 9.99 -23.25
N GLU A 445 12.08 10.11 -23.95
CA GLU A 445 10.76 9.76 -23.44
C GLU A 445 10.50 8.25 -23.49
N SER A 446 11.19 7.55 -24.37
CA SER A 446 11.09 6.09 -24.51
C SER A 446 12.46 5.49 -24.72
N LEU A 447 12.67 4.28 -24.21
CA LEU A 447 13.96 3.58 -24.25
C LEU A 447 14.04 2.59 -25.42
N GLY A 448 13.71 3.05 -26.63
CA GLY A 448 13.74 2.22 -27.83
C GLY A 448 15.11 1.81 -28.34
N ASP A 449 16.20 2.45 -27.88
CA ASP A 449 17.56 2.19 -28.36
C ASP A 449 18.47 1.73 -27.22
N GLU A 450 19.41 0.87 -27.55
CA GLU A 450 20.46 0.43 -26.63
C GLU A 450 21.31 1.60 -26.13
N LEU A 451 21.58 1.64 -24.82
CA LEU A 451 22.55 2.57 -24.23
C LEU A 451 23.95 2.04 -24.51
N LYS A 452 24.77 2.83 -25.22
CA LYS A 452 26.14 2.42 -25.57
C LYS A 452 27.13 2.80 -24.48
N SER A 453 28.22 2.06 -24.44
CA SER A 453 29.34 2.36 -23.54
C SER A 453 29.80 3.82 -23.67
N GLY A 454 29.90 4.52 -22.53
CA GLY A 454 30.30 5.92 -22.47
C GLY A 454 29.17 6.94 -22.76
N GLU A 455 27.94 6.50 -22.99
CA GLU A 455 26.78 7.38 -23.12
C GLU A 455 26.15 7.68 -21.75
N VAL A 456 25.54 8.84 -21.64
CA VAL A 456 24.78 9.30 -20.46
C VAL A 456 23.35 9.58 -20.89
N MET A 457 22.39 8.93 -20.27
CA MET A 457 20.97 9.09 -20.57
C MET A 457 20.20 9.53 -19.32
N GLY A 458 19.34 10.54 -19.45
CA GLY A 458 18.34 10.89 -18.43
C GLY A 458 16.99 10.30 -18.78
N LEU A 459 16.39 9.60 -17.85
CA LEU A 459 15.03 9.10 -17.91
C LEU A 459 14.15 9.91 -16.97
N ALA A 460 12.95 10.24 -17.44
CA ALA A 460 11.90 10.77 -16.57
C ALA A 460 10.80 9.75 -16.42
N ASP A 461 10.20 9.75 -15.26
CA ASP A 461 8.91 9.10 -15.08
C ASP A 461 7.91 9.72 -16.07
N ASN A 462 7.47 8.95 -17.06
CA ASN A 462 6.39 9.34 -17.97
C ASN A 462 5.02 9.22 -17.31
N GLY A 463 4.95 9.09 -15.99
CA GLY A 463 3.74 9.14 -15.23
C GLY A 463 3.10 10.51 -15.39
N ALA A 464 2.06 10.57 -16.18
CA ALA A 464 1.00 11.57 -16.20
C ALA A 464 1.29 12.90 -15.45
N ILE A 465 2.26 13.68 -15.92
CA ILE A 465 2.11 15.12 -15.82
C ILE A 465 1.01 15.42 -16.83
N THR A 466 -0.23 15.55 -16.37
CA THR A 466 -1.30 16.08 -17.19
C THR A 466 -0.82 17.40 -17.77
N MET A 467 -1.21 17.72 -19.00
CA MET A 467 -0.82 18.99 -19.64
C MET A 467 -1.11 20.21 -18.77
N ASP A 468 -2.04 20.11 -17.83
CA ASP A 468 -2.40 21.15 -16.86
C ASP A 468 -1.35 21.35 -15.75
N ALA A 469 -0.69 20.30 -15.28
CA ALA A 469 0.42 20.45 -14.33
C ALA A 469 1.66 21.05 -15.00
N ALA A 470 1.91 20.73 -16.27
CA ALA A 470 2.97 21.36 -17.07
C ALA A 470 2.68 22.85 -17.35
N LYS A 471 1.42 23.24 -17.59
CA LYS A 471 1.01 24.65 -17.75
C LYS A 471 1.20 25.46 -16.46
N ASN A 472 0.82 24.90 -15.31
CA ASN A 472 0.98 25.58 -14.02
C ASN A 472 2.46 25.76 -13.61
N LEU A 473 3.37 24.94 -14.14
CA LEU A 473 4.81 25.09 -13.92
C LEU A 473 5.49 26.06 -14.90
N CYS A 474 4.91 26.29 -16.07
CA CYS A 474 5.42 27.26 -17.06
C CYS A 474 4.99 28.72 -16.79
N ASP A 475 3.94 28.95 -16.02
CA ASP A 475 3.42 30.29 -15.71
C ASP A 475 4.05 30.96 -14.47
N THR A 476 4.97 30.30 -13.79
CA THR A 476 5.77 30.92 -12.73
C THR A 476 7.12 31.34 -13.27
N ASP A 477 7.16 32.57 -13.76
CA ASP A 477 8.38 33.28 -14.07
C ASP A 477 9.32 33.38 -12.86
N SER A 478 10.59 33.14 -13.18
CA SER A 478 11.78 33.67 -12.55
C SER A 478 11.96 33.54 -11.03
N ASN A 479 13.03 32.88 -10.68
CA ASN A 479 13.62 32.64 -9.37
C ASN A 479 13.21 31.33 -8.71
N PHE A 480 13.52 30.22 -9.33
CA PHE A 480 13.71 28.99 -8.59
C PHE A 480 15.10 29.02 -7.93
N GLU A 481 15.19 29.62 -6.76
CA GLU A 481 16.09 29.11 -5.74
C GLU A 481 15.75 27.63 -5.59
N MET A 482 16.76 26.75 -5.60
CA MET A 482 16.58 25.33 -5.32
C MET A 482 15.94 25.22 -3.95
N ASP A 483 14.62 25.07 -3.94
CA ASP A 483 13.89 24.87 -2.70
C ASP A 483 14.33 23.52 -2.14
N SER A 484 14.83 23.58 -0.93
CA SER A 484 15.31 22.46 -0.15
C SER A 484 14.15 21.61 0.35
N THR A 485 13.46 20.94 -0.55
CA THR A 485 12.67 19.78 -0.17
C THR A 485 13.57 18.55 -0.21
N PRO A 486 13.91 18.00 0.95
CA PRO A 486 14.63 16.76 1.03
C PRO A 486 13.66 15.66 0.67
N SER A 487 14.05 14.79 -0.10
CA SER A 487 13.45 13.52 -0.46
C SER A 487 13.25 13.37 -1.95
N HIS A 488 13.75 12.26 -2.43
CA HIS A 488 13.60 11.71 -3.78
C HIS A 488 14.49 12.36 -4.86
N MET A 489 15.76 12.55 -4.53
CA MET A 489 16.76 12.61 -5.59
C MET A 489 17.20 11.21 -5.96
N THR A 490 16.77 10.89 -7.13
CA THR A 490 17.40 10.09 -8.16
C THR A 490 18.65 9.34 -7.69
N GLU A 491 18.51 8.08 -7.44
CA GLU A 491 19.65 7.21 -7.37
C GLU A 491 20.12 6.84 -8.78
N TYR A 492 21.41 6.74 -8.96
CA TYR A 492 22.02 6.47 -10.24
C TYR A 492 22.31 4.99 -10.37
N ILE A 493 21.84 4.40 -11.46
CA ILE A 493 22.17 3.02 -11.79
C ILE A 493 23.38 3.05 -12.72
N MET A 494 24.48 2.46 -12.28
CA MET A 494 25.70 2.32 -13.09
C MET A 494 25.90 0.86 -13.47
N PHE A 495 26.20 0.65 -14.74
CA PHE A 495 26.54 -0.65 -15.28
C PHE A 495 27.98 -0.62 -15.83
N ASN A 496 28.75 -1.66 -15.58
CA ASN A 496 30.12 -1.78 -16.05
C ASN A 496 30.18 -2.83 -17.18
N ASP A 497 30.72 -2.42 -18.33
CA ASP A 497 30.89 -3.26 -19.52
C ASP A 497 32.09 -4.23 -19.43
N LYS A 498 32.57 -4.57 -18.24
CA LYS A 498 33.70 -5.52 -18.10
C LYS A 498 33.26 -6.95 -17.92
#